data_8df63e1a3d62ec5a480cb1da52f88d8f
#
_entry.id   8df63e1a3d62ec5a480cb1da52f88d8f
#
_cell.length_a   1.000
_cell.length_b   1.000
_cell.length_c   1.000
_cell.angle_alpha   90.00
_cell.angle_beta   90.00
_cell.angle_gamma   90.00
#
_symmetry.space_group_name_H-M   'P 1'
#
loop_
_entity.id
_entity.type
_entity.pdbx_description
1 polymer ?
#
loop_
_entity_poly.entity_id
_entity_poly.type
_entity_poly.pdbx_seq_one_letter_code
_entity_poly.pdbx_strand_id
1 'polypeptide(L)'
;QFPIGKLADTFDRRTVLVITLLMACLAAMILPIMENQGEMLITIVCAVILSGALACVYPIALADAFDRLKPTEMVAASGKLILAYAAGGAIGPYTASLVMKQVGAEALFGYLIVASLVLVAFVMYRMSIRSAVPDALQEAFVVQGMTPMATELDPRTEYNSLDETGIAAETVLLLA
;
A
#
# COMPACT_ATOMS: atom_id res chain seq x y z
N GLN A 1 -7.06 6.35 -2.43
CA GLN A 1 -6.79 4.89 -2.42
C GLN A 1 -7.82 4.11 -3.23
N PHE A 2 -9.12 4.39 -3.09
CA PHE A 2 -10.19 3.64 -3.75
C PHE A 2 -10.06 3.54 -5.29
N PRO A 3 -9.83 4.63 -6.07
CA PRO A 3 -9.71 4.52 -7.52
C PRO A 3 -8.46 3.74 -7.96
N ILE A 4 -7.34 3.88 -7.26
CA ILE A 4 -6.08 3.18 -7.59
C ILE A 4 -6.17 1.70 -7.19
N GLY A 5 -6.83 1.36 -6.08
CA GLY A 5 -7.10 -0.01 -5.67
C GLY A 5 -7.92 -0.76 -6.72
N LYS A 6 -8.99 -0.14 -7.22
CA LYS A 6 -9.83 -0.72 -8.27
C LYS A 6 -9.08 -0.90 -9.61
N LEU A 7 -8.10 -0.02 -9.88
CA LEU A 7 -7.21 -0.17 -11.04
C LEU A 7 -6.26 -1.37 -10.84
N ALA A 8 -5.79 -1.60 -9.62
CA ALA A 8 -4.93 -2.72 -9.27
C ALA A 8 -5.64 -4.09 -9.30
N ASP A 9 -6.98 -4.12 -9.28
CA ASP A 9 -7.78 -5.33 -9.49
C ASP A 9 -7.99 -5.66 -10.97
N THR A 10 -7.82 -4.65 -11.86
CA THR A 10 -8.06 -4.79 -13.30
C THR A 10 -6.76 -4.99 -14.09
N PHE A 11 -5.64 -4.52 -13.54
CA PHE A 11 -4.31 -4.59 -14.14
C PHE A 11 -3.33 -5.27 -13.19
N ASP A 12 -2.22 -5.79 -13.72
CA ASP A 12 -1.13 -6.34 -12.91
C ASP A 12 -0.71 -5.31 -11.83
N ARG A 13 -0.85 -5.70 -10.56
CA ARG A 13 -0.59 -4.87 -9.37
C ARG A 13 0.79 -4.22 -9.40
N ARG A 14 1.77 -4.90 -9.99
CA ARG A 14 3.14 -4.37 -10.14
C ARG A 14 3.20 -3.23 -11.13
N THR A 15 2.46 -3.34 -12.25
CA THR A 15 2.37 -2.27 -13.23
C THR A 15 1.70 -1.04 -12.64
N VAL A 16 0.61 -1.22 -11.87
CA VAL A 16 -0.06 -0.13 -11.16
C VAL A 16 0.87 0.50 -10.13
N LEU A 17 1.66 -0.29 -9.41
CA LEU A 17 2.65 0.21 -8.46
C LEU A 17 3.71 1.09 -9.14
N VAL A 18 4.24 0.66 -10.28
CA VAL A 18 5.21 1.44 -11.07
C VAL A 18 4.60 2.75 -11.54
N ILE A 19 3.38 2.72 -12.10
CA ILE A 19 2.68 3.94 -12.56
C ILE A 19 2.45 4.90 -11.38
N THR A 20 2.02 4.39 -10.24
CA THR A 20 1.78 5.20 -9.03
C THR A 20 3.06 5.87 -8.54
N LEU A 21 4.20 5.14 -8.54
CA LEU A 21 5.50 5.69 -8.16
C LEU A 21 6.00 6.73 -9.17
N LEU A 22 5.78 6.52 -10.47
CA LEU A 22 6.12 7.52 -11.49
C LEU A 22 5.28 8.79 -11.37
N MET A 23 3.99 8.66 -11.05
CA MET A 23 3.14 9.80 -10.74
C MET A 23 3.63 10.56 -9.50
N ALA A 24 4.07 9.86 -8.46
CA ALA A 24 4.68 10.47 -7.28
C ALA A 24 5.97 11.23 -7.64
N CYS A 25 6.83 10.66 -8.48
CA CYS A 25 8.04 11.33 -8.98
C CYS A 25 7.70 12.62 -9.73
N LEU A 26 6.74 12.57 -10.65
CA LEU A 26 6.33 13.74 -11.43
C LEU A 26 5.76 14.84 -10.52
N ALA A 27 4.89 14.48 -9.57
CA ALA A 27 4.33 15.43 -8.62
C ALA A 27 5.43 16.05 -7.73
N ALA A 28 6.41 15.25 -7.26
CA ALA A 28 7.54 15.74 -6.48
C ALA A 28 8.48 16.67 -7.27
N MET A 29 8.59 16.50 -8.59
CA MET A 29 9.36 17.41 -9.46
C MET A 29 8.64 18.75 -9.69
N ILE A 30 7.33 18.71 -9.91
CA ILE A 30 6.54 19.90 -10.24
C ILE A 30 6.31 20.77 -9.01
N LEU A 31 6.12 20.17 -7.84
CA LEU A 31 5.71 20.84 -6.62
C LEU A 31 6.62 22.02 -6.22
N PRO A 32 7.96 21.88 -6.12
CA PRO A 32 8.84 22.99 -5.74
C PRO A 32 8.88 24.09 -6.81
N ILE A 33 8.66 23.75 -8.08
CA ILE A 33 8.64 24.74 -9.18
C ILE A 33 7.40 25.64 -9.06
N MET A 34 6.24 25.03 -8.79
CA MET A 34 4.97 25.75 -8.68
C MET A 34 4.89 26.58 -7.39
N GLU A 35 5.47 26.07 -6.30
CA GLU A 35 5.60 26.82 -5.04
C GLU A 35 6.40 28.12 -5.26
N ASN A 36 7.53 28.04 -5.96
CA ASN A 36 8.37 29.21 -6.27
C ASN A 36 7.67 30.22 -7.20
N GLN A 37 6.72 29.79 -8.02
CA GLN A 37 5.93 30.68 -8.89
C GLN A 37 4.71 31.30 -8.20
N GLY A 38 4.40 30.86 -6.96
CA GLY A 38 3.25 31.34 -6.19
C GLY A 38 1.90 30.76 -6.66
N GLU A 39 1.91 29.72 -7.48
CA GLU A 39 0.72 29.04 -8.01
C GLU A 39 0.11 28.09 -6.97
N MET A 40 -0.55 28.66 -5.97
CA MET A 40 -1.06 27.94 -4.78
C MET A 40 -1.98 26.77 -5.13
N LEU A 41 -2.88 26.93 -6.13
CA LEU A 41 -3.84 25.87 -6.49
C LEU A 41 -3.11 24.64 -7.06
N ILE A 42 -2.14 24.86 -7.97
CA ILE A 42 -1.38 23.78 -8.59
C ILE A 42 -0.50 23.09 -7.55
N THR A 43 0.10 23.85 -6.66
CA THR A 43 0.90 23.34 -5.53
C THR A 43 0.07 22.39 -4.66
N ILE A 44 -1.16 22.79 -4.27
CA ILE A 44 -2.06 21.94 -3.48
C ILE A 44 -2.42 20.66 -4.26
N VAL A 45 -2.77 20.76 -5.54
CA VAL A 45 -3.12 19.61 -6.37
C VAL A 45 -1.94 18.64 -6.47
N CYS A 46 -0.73 19.13 -6.71
CA CYS A 46 0.48 18.30 -6.75
C CYS A 46 0.77 17.63 -5.40
N ALA A 47 0.59 18.35 -4.29
CA ALA A 47 0.76 17.80 -2.95
C ALA A 47 -0.25 16.67 -2.65
N VAL A 48 -1.51 16.84 -3.07
CA VAL A 48 -2.56 15.81 -2.93
C VAL A 48 -2.21 14.58 -3.78
N ILE A 49 -1.77 14.76 -5.02
CA ILE A 49 -1.36 13.66 -5.91
C ILE A 49 -0.16 12.92 -5.31
N LEU A 50 0.87 13.65 -4.87
CA LEU A 50 2.05 13.06 -4.24
C LEU A 50 1.70 12.24 -3.00
N SER A 51 0.94 12.83 -2.08
CA SER A 51 0.53 12.18 -0.84
C SER A 51 -0.37 10.96 -1.10
N GLY A 52 -1.33 11.10 -2.03
CA GLY A 52 -2.23 10.03 -2.43
C GLY A 52 -1.49 8.86 -3.08
N ALA A 53 -0.54 9.15 -3.97
CA ALA A 53 0.29 8.14 -4.62
C ALA A 53 1.14 7.38 -3.60
N LEU A 54 1.85 8.08 -2.71
CA LEU A 54 2.67 7.46 -1.67
C LEU A 54 1.84 6.61 -0.70
N ALA A 55 0.63 7.06 -0.36
CA ALA A 55 -0.28 6.30 0.51
C ALA A 55 -0.79 4.99 -0.14
N CYS A 56 -0.79 4.88 -1.46
CA CYS A 56 -1.20 3.68 -2.18
C CYS A 56 -0.09 2.63 -2.31
N VAL A 57 1.19 3.01 -2.15
CA VAL A 57 2.33 2.10 -2.34
C VAL A 57 2.26 0.90 -1.41
N TYR A 58 2.02 1.13 -0.12
CA TYR A 58 1.99 0.06 0.87
C TYR A 58 0.88 -0.96 0.64
N PRO A 59 -0.41 -0.56 0.50
CA PRO A 59 -1.48 -1.53 0.28
C PRO A 59 -1.34 -2.32 -1.02
N ILE A 60 -0.85 -1.71 -2.11
CA ILE A 60 -0.62 -2.42 -3.37
C ILE A 60 0.52 -3.44 -3.21
N ALA A 61 1.63 -3.05 -2.57
CA ALA A 61 2.75 -3.94 -2.32
C ALA A 61 2.36 -5.11 -1.38
N LEU A 62 1.51 -4.85 -0.39
CA LEU A 62 0.97 -5.85 0.52
C LEU A 62 0.11 -6.86 -0.23
N ALA A 63 -0.78 -6.38 -1.10
CA ALA A 63 -1.63 -7.23 -1.93
C ALA A 63 -0.79 -8.12 -2.88
N ASP A 64 0.23 -7.57 -3.60
CA ASP A 64 1.15 -8.40 -4.43
C ASP A 64 1.91 -9.44 -3.59
N ALA A 65 2.22 -9.13 -2.34
CA ALA A 65 2.88 -10.07 -1.45
C ALA A 65 1.94 -11.22 -1.04
N PHE A 66 0.69 -10.93 -0.70
CA PHE A 66 -0.29 -11.93 -0.26
C PHE A 66 -0.74 -12.85 -1.39
N ASP A 67 -0.88 -12.37 -2.62
CA ASP A 67 -1.21 -13.21 -3.78
C ASP A 67 -0.20 -14.35 -4.02
N ARG A 68 0.98 -14.27 -3.40
CA ARG A 68 2.08 -15.24 -3.57
C ARG A 68 2.24 -16.19 -2.40
N LEU A 69 1.48 -15.99 -1.33
CA LEU A 69 1.60 -16.74 -0.09
C LEU A 69 0.47 -17.75 0.05
N LYS A 70 0.80 -18.87 0.66
CA LYS A 70 -0.24 -19.84 1.07
C LYS A 70 -0.99 -19.29 2.28
N PRO A 71 -2.29 -19.62 2.45
CA PRO A 71 -3.08 -19.16 3.60
C PRO A 71 -2.42 -19.43 4.96
N THR A 72 -1.72 -20.55 5.08
CA THR A 72 -1.00 -20.95 6.32
C THR A 72 0.22 -20.06 6.63
N GLU A 73 0.75 -19.33 5.64
CA GLU A 73 1.93 -18.49 5.78
C GLU A 73 1.57 -17.01 5.94
N MET A 74 0.31 -16.63 5.71
CA MET A 74 -0.15 -15.23 5.72
C MET A 74 0.09 -14.54 7.06
N VAL A 75 -0.23 -15.22 8.17
CA VAL A 75 -0.06 -14.66 9.53
C VAL A 75 1.42 -14.35 9.82
N ALA A 76 2.31 -15.30 9.52
CA ALA A 76 3.73 -15.12 9.75
C ALA A 76 4.34 -14.04 8.82
N ALA A 77 3.83 -13.94 7.58
CA ALA A 77 4.26 -12.93 6.61
C ALA A 77 3.78 -11.53 7.01
N SER A 78 2.55 -11.40 7.51
CA SER A 78 2.00 -10.12 7.99
C SER A 78 2.89 -9.49 9.06
N GLY A 79 3.32 -10.27 10.06
CA GLY A 79 4.22 -9.78 11.10
C GLY A 79 5.56 -9.26 10.54
N LYS A 80 6.15 -9.97 9.57
CA LYS A 80 7.40 -9.54 8.91
C LYS A 80 7.21 -8.27 8.08
N LEU A 81 6.08 -8.15 7.39
CA LEU A 81 5.75 -6.98 6.57
C LEU A 81 5.51 -5.74 7.44
N ILE A 82 4.79 -5.89 8.56
CA ILE A 82 4.58 -4.81 9.54
C ILE A 82 5.92 -4.36 10.13
N LEU A 83 6.80 -5.29 10.49
CA LEU A 83 8.12 -4.97 11.01
C LEU A 83 8.97 -4.20 9.98
N ALA A 84 8.97 -4.65 8.72
CA ALA A 84 9.66 -3.96 7.64
C ALA A 84 9.09 -2.55 7.40
N TYR A 85 7.76 -2.40 7.44
CA TYR A 85 7.10 -1.10 7.34
C TYR A 85 7.48 -0.17 8.49
N ALA A 86 7.47 -0.66 9.72
CA ALA A 86 7.86 0.12 10.89
C ALA A 86 9.34 0.55 10.83
N ALA A 87 10.24 -0.35 10.41
CA ALA A 87 11.65 -0.03 10.22
C ALA A 87 11.84 1.04 9.14
N GLY A 88 11.14 0.91 8.00
CA GLY A 88 11.15 1.92 6.94
C GLY A 88 10.60 3.27 7.42
N GLY A 89 9.53 3.27 8.21
CA GLY A 89 8.92 4.45 8.82
C GLY A 89 9.83 5.17 9.82
N ALA A 90 10.74 4.45 10.48
CA ALA A 90 11.74 5.04 11.36
C ALA A 90 12.97 5.58 10.59
N ILE A 91 13.50 4.78 9.66
CA ILE A 91 14.72 5.11 8.91
C ILE A 91 14.46 6.21 7.86
N GLY A 92 13.30 6.17 7.18
CA GLY A 92 12.97 7.09 6.09
C GLY A 92 13.00 8.57 6.51
N PRO A 93 12.18 8.99 7.49
CA PRO A 93 12.19 10.36 7.97
C PRO A 93 13.53 10.80 8.57
N TYR A 94 14.22 9.88 9.23
CA TYR A 94 15.55 10.18 9.80
C TYR A 94 16.57 10.50 8.71
N THR A 95 16.67 9.67 7.66
CA THR A 95 17.59 9.90 6.55
C THR A 95 17.18 11.12 5.72
N ALA A 96 15.90 11.35 5.50
CA ALA A 96 15.39 12.56 4.86
C ALA A 96 15.79 13.83 5.64
N SER A 97 15.64 13.81 6.97
CA SER A 97 16.03 14.93 7.84
C SER A 97 17.54 15.23 7.76
N LEU A 98 18.39 14.19 7.68
CA LEU A 98 19.83 14.38 7.51
C LEU A 98 20.18 15.06 6.18
N VAL A 99 19.52 14.65 5.10
CA VAL A 99 19.70 15.26 3.77
C VAL A 99 19.25 16.71 3.77
N MET A 100 18.07 17.00 4.33
CA MET A 100 17.54 18.35 4.45
C MET A 100 18.46 19.26 5.30
N LYS A 101 19.08 18.73 6.33
CA LYS A 101 20.03 19.49 7.18
C LYS A 101 21.28 19.93 6.41
N GLN A 102 21.73 19.13 5.44
CA GLN A 102 22.96 19.41 4.68
C GLN A 102 22.73 20.28 3.45
N VAL A 103 21.62 20.06 2.75
CA VAL A 103 21.35 20.63 1.43
C VAL A 103 20.27 21.71 1.47
N GLY A 104 19.37 21.65 2.45
CA GLY A 104 18.23 22.56 2.59
C GLY A 104 16.88 21.82 2.53
N ALA A 105 15.80 22.52 2.85
CA ALA A 105 14.45 21.96 2.93
C ALA A 105 13.96 21.38 1.59
N GLU A 106 14.33 22.01 0.47
CA GLU A 106 13.95 21.57 -0.87
C GLU A 106 14.52 20.20 -1.25
N ALA A 107 15.59 19.76 -0.58
CA ALA A 107 16.18 18.45 -0.78
C ALA A 107 15.23 17.27 -0.43
N LEU A 108 14.14 17.53 0.32
CA LEU A 108 13.10 16.53 0.59
C LEU A 108 12.49 16.00 -0.71
N PHE A 109 12.17 16.85 -1.65
CA PHE A 109 11.58 16.43 -2.93
C PHE A 109 12.57 15.60 -3.74
N GLY A 110 13.83 16.00 -3.78
CA GLY A 110 14.91 15.22 -4.40
C GLY A 110 15.07 13.83 -3.75
N TYR A 111 15.03 13.77 -2.42
CA TYR A 111 15.08 12.51 -1.68
C TYR A 111 13.90 11.59 -2.03
N LEU A 112 12.67 12.13 -2.09
CA LEU A 112 11.48 11.36 -2.47
C LEU A 112 11.56 10.84 -3.90
N ILE A 113 12.07 11.64 -4.84
CA ILE A 113 12.27 11.24 -6.24
C ILE A 113 13.27 10.08 -6.30
N VAL A 114 14.43 10.20 -5.67
CA VAL A 114 15.46 9.16 -5.68
C VAL A 114 14.93 7.88 -5.04
N ALA A 115 14.28 7.95 -3.89
CA ALA A 115 13.69 6.80 -3.22
C ALA A 115 12.63 6.10 -4.08
N SER A 116 11.76 6.87 -4.73
CA SER A 116 10.74 6.34 -5.64
C SER A 116 11.35 5.68 -6.88
N LEU A 117 12.38 6.28 -7.48
CA LEU A 117 13.08 5.72 -8.65
C LEU A 117 13.83 4.42 -8.30
N VAL A 118 14.46 4.37 -7.14
CA VAL A 118 15.09 3.12 -6.63
C VAL A 118 14.05 2.03 -6.47
N LEU A 119 12.88 2.36 -5.93
CA LEU A 119 11.79 1.41 -5.78
C LEU A 119 11.22 0.97 -7.15
N VAL A 120 11.03 1.89 -8.10
CA VAL A 120 10.64 1.57 -9.48
C VAL A 120 11.64 0.60 -10.12
N ALA A 121 12.93 0.91 -10.04
CA ALA A 121 13.98 0.06 -10.58
C ALA A 121 13.96 -1.34 -9.95
N PHE A 122 13.76 -1.41 -8.63
CA PHE A 122 13.64 -2.69 -7.91
C PHE A 122 12.41 -3.49 -8.37
N VAL A 123 11.25 -2.84 -8.50
CA VAL A 123 10.01 -3.51 -8.96
C VAL A 123 10.18 -4.00 -10.39
N MET A 124 10.72 -3.18 -11.30
CA MET A 124 10.99 -3.57 -12.69
C MET A 124 11.98 -4.74 -12.79
N TYR A 125 13.06 -4.70 -12.01
CA TYR A 125 14.00 -5.82 -11.91
C TYR A 125 13.31 -7.10 -11.46
N ARG A 126 12.43 -6.99 -10.47
CA ARG A 126 11.67 -8.13 -9.95
C ARG A 126 10.63 -8.65 -10.95
N MET A 127 10.04 -7.76 -11.76
CA MET A 127 9.15 -8.15 -12.87
C MET A 127 9.89 -8.93 -13.96
N SER A 128 11.15 -8.59 -14.24
CA SER A 128 11.98 -9.32 -15.24
C SER A 128 12.32 -10.74 -14.82
N ILE A 129 12.42 -11.01 -13.50
CA ILE A 129 12.84 -12.32 -12.98
C ILE A 129 11.63 -13.21 -12.66
N ARG A 130 10.49 -12.62 -12.29
CA ARG A 130 9.31 -13.38 -11.87
C ARG A 130 8.11 -12.99 -12.69
N SER A 131 7.42 -13.97 -13.28
CA SER A 131 6.14 -13.79 -13.96
C SER A 131 5.08 -13.20 -13.04
N ALA A 132 4.14 -12.46 -13.61
CA ALA A 132 2.96 -11.97 -12.90
C ALA A 132 2.10 -13.15 -12.39
N VAL A 133 1.38 -12.95 -11.30
CA VAL A 133 0.35 -13.90 -10.85
C VAL A 133 -0.83 -13.78 -11.82
N PRO A 134 -1.36 -14.89 -12.38
CA PRO A 134 -2.53 -14.84 -13.25
C PRO A 134 -3.71 -14.15 -12.55
N ASP A 135 -4.45 -13.31 -13.30
CA ASP A 135 -5.57 -12.51 -12.78
C ASP A 135 -6.63 -13.36 -12.06
N ALA A 136 -6.82 -14.61 -12.50
CA ALA A 136 -7.75 -15.55 -11.88
C ALA A 136 -7.36 -16.00 -10.45
N LEU A 137 -6.13 -15.74 -10.02
CA LEU A 137 -5.60 -16.09 -8.69
C LEU A 137 -5.38 -14.86 -7.81
N GLN A 138 -5.74 -13.66 -8.28
CA GLN A 138 -5.65 -12.44 -7.51
C GLN A 138 -6.91 -12.27 -6.66
N GLU A 139 -6.72 -12.04 -5.35
CA GLU A 139 -7.84 -11.69 -4.48
C GLU A 139 -8.24 -10.23 -4.66
N ALA A 140 -9.54 -9.91 -4.53
CA ALA A 140 -10.05 -8.54 -4.66
C ALA A 140 -9.39 -7.60 -3.65
N PHE A 141 -9.07 -6.38 -4.08
CA PHE A 141 -8.46 -5.37 -3.21
C PHE A 141 -9.41 -4.96 -2.08
N VAL A 142 -9.05 -5.29 -0.85
CA VAL A 142 -9.76 -4.84 0.34
C VAL A 142 -8.99 -3.66 0.94
N VAL A 143 -9.68 -2.52 1.12
CA VAL A 143 -9.12 -1.36 1.83
C VAL A 143 -8.95 -1.75 3.29
N GLN A 144 -7.76 -2.18 3.66
CA GLN A 144 -7.43 -2.41 5.07
C GLN A 144 -7.26 -1.06 5.76
N GLY A 145 -8.08 -0.81 6.78
CA GLY A 145 -7.81 0.25 7.75
C GLY A 145 -6.43 0.04 8.42
N MET A 146 -5.85 1.08 8.97
CA MET A 146 -4.50 1.07 9.55
C MET A 146 -4.28 0.03 10.68
N THR A 147 -5.30 -0.71 11.08
CA THR A 147 -5.21 -1.76 12.11
C THR A 147 -5.92 -3.02 11.68
N PRO A 148 -5.22 -3.94 10.95
CA PRO A 148 -5.79 -5.26 10.62
C PRO A 148 -6.18 -6.09 11.85
N MET A 149 -5.54 -5.83 12.99
CA MET A 149 -5.78 -6.55 14.24
C MET A 149 -7.07 -6.17 14.97
N ALA A 150 -7.67 -5.01 14.70
CA ALA A 150 -8.85 -4.57 15.45
C ALA A 150 -10.11 -5.38 15.12
N THR A 151 -10.22 -5.89 13.89
CA THR A 151 -11.38 -6.68 13.45
C THR A 151 -11.29 -8.13 13.94
N GLU A 152 -10.08 -8.68 14.04
CA GLU A 152 -9.86 -10.05 14.50
C GLU A 152 -9.91 -10.18 16.03
N LEU A 153 -9.73 -9.07 16.74
CA LEU A 153 -9.84 -8.99 18.21
C LEU A 153 -11.21 -8.43 18.67
N ASP A 154 -12.15 -8.16 17.77
CA ASP A 154 -13.49 -7.76 18.15
C ASP A 154 -14.26 -9.00 18.67
N PRO A 155 -14.56 -9.06 20.00
CA PRO A 155 -15.28 -10.19 20.56
C PRO A 155 -16.71 -10.36 20.01
N ARG A 156 -17.20 -9.39 19.21
CA ARG A 156 -18.51 -9.46 18.55
C ARG A 156 -18.50 -10.32 17.29
N THR A 157 -17.35 -10.49 16.64
CA THR A 157 -17.20 -11.34 15.45
C THR A 157 -17.32 -12.83 15.79
N GLU A 158 -16.81 -13.26 16.94
CA GLU A 158 -16.98 -14.64 17.41
C GLU A 158 -18.41 -14.94 17.82
N TYR A 159 -19.12 -13.95 18.41
CA TYR A 159 -20.52 -14.12 18.82
C TYR A 159 -21.46 -14.34 17.63
N ASN A 160 -21.31 -13.59 16.53
CA ASN A 160 -22.12 -13.76 15.33
C ASN A 160 -21.86 -15.11 14.62
N SER A 161 -20.65 -15.62 14.63
CA SER A 161 -20.34 -16.94 14.03
C SER A 161 -20.93 -18.10 14.84
N LEU A 162 -21.06 -17.96 16.14
CA LEU A 162 -21.68 -18.95 17.02
C LEU A 162 -23.21 -18.97 16.87
N ASP A 163 -23.83 -17.80 16.66
CA ASP A 163 -25.28 -17.70 16.45
C ASP A 163 -25.71 -18.34 15.12
N GLU A 164 -24.97 -18.12 14.03
CA GLU A 164 -25.30 -18.72 12.75
C GLU A 164 -25.13 -20.24 12.75
N THR A 165 -24.11 -20.78 13.42
CA THR A 165 -23.89 -22.23 13.55
C THR A 165 -24.88 -22.87 14.53
N GLY A 166 -25.27 -22.17 15.59
CA GLY A 166 -26.27 -22.64 16.56
C GLY A 166 -27.66 -22.77 15.95
N ILE A 167 -28.10 -21.78 15.20
CA ILE A 167 -29.43 -21.81 14.55
C ILE A 167 -29.49 -22.88 13.44
N ALA A 168 -28.39 -23.04 12.68
CA ALA A 168 -28.32 -24.09 11.64
C ALA A 168 -28.38 -25.51 12.24
N ALA A 169 -27.72 -25.76 13.38
CA ALA A 169 -27.74 -27.05 14.05
C ALA A 169 -29.12 -27.38 14.65
N GLU A 170 -29.80 -26.40 15.24
CA GLU A 170 -31.12 -26.59 15.84
C GLU A 170 -32.20 -26.80 14.77
N THR A 171 -32.10 -26.13 13.62
CA THR A 171 -33.03 -26.31 12.50
C THR A 171 -32.91 -27.71 11.87
N VAL A 172 -31.71 -28.26 11.78
CA VAL A 172 -31.48 -29.63 11.27
C VAL A 172 -32.03 -30.70 12.25
N LEU A 173 -31.94 -30.43 13.56
CA LEU A 173 -32.42 -31.37 14.58
C LEU A 173 -33.97 -31.40 14.68
N LEU A 174 -34.67 -30.34 14.31
CA LEU A 174 -36.14 -30.26 14.30
C LEU A 174 -36.78 -30.83 13.02
N LEU A 175 -35.98 -31.11 11.98
CA LEU A 175 -36.43 -31.67 10.70
C LEU A 175 -36.09 -33.17 10.53
N ALA A 176 -35.46 -33.80 11.52
CA ALA A 176 -35.16 -35.21 11.60
C ALA A 176 -36.09 -35.94 12.57
#